data_befc476448fe4f17ae94c66a4104a095
#
_entry.id   befc476448fe4f17ae94c66a4104a095
#
_cell.length_a   1.000
_cell.length_b   1.000
_cell.length_c   1.000
_cell.angle_alpha   90.00
_cell.angle_beta   90.00
_cell.angle_gamma   90.00
#
_symmetry.space_group_name_H-M   'P 1'
#
loop_
_entity.id
_entity.type
_entity.pdbx_description
1 polymer ?
#
loop_
_entity_poly.entity_id
_entity_poly.type
_entity_poly.pdbx_seq_one_letter_code
_entity_poly.pdbx_strand_id
1 'polypeptide(L)'
;MGRLLTEQELQLETQEFAGTGGVSANSRSSGFHPAFLDTGTHAIYLSRFLDGRPAPFHLLDGLPNDVVATRTASGRVEAVKPGVISGFVLDGEFYTRDEAARRVAKMH
;
A
#
# COMPACT_ATOMS: atom_id res chain seq x y z
N MET A 1 -17.34 -0.65 9.79
CA MET A 1 -16.34 -1.43 10.40
C MET A 1 -15.33 -1.94 9.39
N GLY A 2 -14.07 -1.56 9.55
CA GLY A 2 -13.05 -1.94 8.59
C GLY A 2 -12.57 -3.37 8.78
N ARG A 3 -12.10 -3.97 7.69
CA ARG A 3 -11.38 -5.24 7.75
C ARG A 3 -9.91 -4.94 7.98
N LEU A 4 -9.20 -5.91 8.57
CA LEU A 4 -7.75 -5.83 8.64
C LEU A 4 -7.16 -6.05 7.25
N LEU A 5 -6.22 -5.22 6.88
CA LEU A 5 -5.46 -5.44 5.65
C LEU A 5 -4.44 -6.55 5.90
N THR A 6 -4.55 -7.65 5.17
CA THR A 6 -3.66 -8.79 5.27
C THR A 6 -2.87 -8.94 3.97
N GLU A 7 -1.82 -9.79 4.02
CA GLU A 7 -1.07 -10.14 2.82
C GLU A 7 -1.99 -10.69 1.74
N GLN A 8 -2.94 -11.55 2.12
CA GLN A 8 -3.86 -12.14 1.18
C GLN A 8 -4.77 -11.09 0.55
N GLU A 9 -5.31 -10.18 1.35
CA GLU A 9 -6.14 -9.08 0.86
C GLU A 9 -5.35 -8.20 -0.10
N LEU A 10 -4.09 -7.93 0.23
CA LEU A 10 -3.21 -7.11 -0.58
C LEU A 10 -2.96 -7.75 -1.95
N GLN A 11 -2.74 -9.07 -1.97
CA GLN A 11 -2.56 -9.79 -3.22
C GLN A 11 -3.82 -9.74 -4.08
N LEU A 12 -4.99 -9.87 -3.47
CA LEU A 12 -6.26 -9.78 -4.19
C LEU A 12 -6.45 -8.39 -4.79
N GLU A 13 -6.13 -7.35 -4.04
CA GLU A 13 -6.21 -5.98 -4.55
C GLU A 13 -5.29 -5.78 -5.75
N THR A 14 -4.08 -6.32 -5.66
CA THR A 14 -3.12 -6.21 -6.76
C THR A 14 -3.64 -6.89 -8.02
N GLN A 15 -4.26 -8.06 -7.88
CA GLN A 15 -4.87 -8.75 -9.01
C GLN A 15 -6.04 -7.98 -9.59
N GLU A 16 -6.89 -7.43 -8.71
CA GLU A 16 -8.06 -6.68 -9.13
C GLU A 16 -7.69 -5.48 -10.01
N PHE A 17 -6.60 -4.82 -9.69
CA PHE A 17 -6.16 -3.64 -10.44
C PHE A 17 -5.15 -3.95 -11.55
N ALA A 18 -4.87 -5.21 -11.80
CA ALA A 18 -3.94 -5.60 -12.86
C ALA A 18 -4.46 -5.10 -14.21
N GLY A 19 -3.63 -4.40 -14.95
CA GLY A 19 -3.98 -3.87 -16.26
C GLY A 19 -4.77 -2.57 -16.25
N THR A 20 -5.11 -2.03 -15.06
CA THR A 20 -5.90 -0.80 -14.97
C THR A 20 -5.06 0.46 -14.85
N GLY A 21 -3.75 0.32 -14.66
CA GLY A 21 -2.87 1.45 -14.37
C GLY A 21 -2.72 1.74 -12.88
N GLY A 22 -3.47 1.05 -12.03
CA GLY A 22 -3.36 1.20 -10.58
C GLY A 22 -2.41 0.21 -9.93
N VAL A 23 -1.65 -0.54 -10.73
CA VAL A 23 -0.66 -1.49 -10.23
C VAL A 23 0.72 -0.86 -10.19
N SER A 24 1.59 -1.44 -9.36
CA SER A 24 2.90 -0.86 -9.06
C SER A 24 3.76 -0.57 -10.28
N ALA A 25 3.77 -1.46 -11.28
CA ALA A 25 4.60 -1.28 -12.46
C ALA A 25 4.21 -0.02 -13.25
N ASN A 26 2.92 0.16 -13.50
CA ASN A 26 2.43 1.33 -14.21
C ASN A 26 2.53 2.59 -13.35
N SER A 27 2.27 2.44 -12.05
CA SER A 27 2.34 3.56 -11.11
C SER A 27 3.75 4.11 -11.00
N ARG A 28 4.76 3.24 -10.99
CA ARG A 28 6.16 3.68 -10.93
C ARG A 28 6.53 4.57 -12.11
N SER A 29 6.11 4.19 -13.32
CA SER A 29 6.43 4.98 -14.50
C SER A 29 5.75 6.34 -14.50
N SER A 30 4.70 6.51 -13.69
CA SER A 30 3.99 7.77 -13.50
C SER A 30 4.44 8.52 -12.25
N GLY A 31 5.45 8.03 -11.53
CA GLY A 31 5.96 8.68 -10.31
C GLY A 31 5.26 8.27 -9.04
N PHE A 32 4.30 7.37 -9.08
CA PHE A 32 3.64 6.87 -7.88
C PHE A 32 4.52 5.87 -7.14
N HIS A 33 4.44 5.91 -5.81
CA HIS A 33 5.14 4.97 -4.93
C HIS A 33 4.13 4.20 -4.10
N PRO A 34 4.24 2.86 -4.01
CA PRO A 34 3.35 2.08 -3.15
C PRO A 34 3.42 2.56 -1.70
N ALA A 35 2.27 2.69 -1.06
CA ALA A 35 2.20 3.24 0.28
C ALA A 35 0.96 2.75 1.01
N PHE A 36 0.87 3.09 2.30
CA PHE A 36 -0.26 2.78 3.16
C PHE A 36 -0.68 4.03 3.90
N LEU A 37 -1.97 4.16 4.16
CA LEU A 37 -2.52 5.28 4.92
C LEU A 37 -3.26 4.74 6.14
N ASP A 38 -2.94 5.27 7.31
CA ASP A 38 -3.74 5.04 8.51
C ASP A 38 -4.85 6.11 8.51
N THR A 39 -6.07 5.69 8.20
CA THR A 39 -7.18 6.65 8.10
C THR A 39 -7.58 7.26 9.44
N GLY A 40 -7.18 6.64 10.54
CA GLY A 40 -7.46 7.18 11.87
C GLY A 40 -6.57 8.35 12.25
N THR A 41 -5.31 8.32 11.84
CA THR A 41 -4.34 9.36 12.18
C THR A 41 -3.92 10.20 10.98
N HIS A 42 -4.28 9.77 9.78
CA HIS A 42 -3.87 10.35 8.50
C HIS A 42 -2.36 10.23 8.26
N ALA A 43 -1.69 9.32 8.97
CA ALA A 43 -0.27 9.06 8.75
C ALA A 43 -0.08 8.22 7.49
N ILE A 44 0.91 8.58 6.70
CA ILE A 44 1.24 7.89 5.45
C ILE A 44 2.56 7.15 5.65
N TYR A 45 2.58 5.88 5.22
CA TYR A 45 3.77 5.03 5.32
C TYR A 45 4.10 4.50 3.93
N LEU A 46 5.27 4.82 3.42
CA LEU A 46 5.73 4.24 2.16
C LEU A 46 5.96 2.74 2.36
N SER A 47 5.66 1.96 1.31
CA SER A 47 5.97 0.55 1.33
C SER A 47 7.48 0.36 1.37
N ARG A 48 7.98 -0.46 2.31
CA ARG A 48 9.40 -0.66 2.51
C ARG A 48 9.70 -2.12 2.75
N PHE A 49 10.92 -2.51 2.36
CA PHE A 49 11.47 -3.79 2.77
C PHE A 49 11.76 -3.77 4.27
N LEU A 50 11.98 -4.94 4.85
CA LEU A 50 12.25 -5.06 6.28
C LEU A 50 13.46 -4.22 6.71
N ASP A 51 14.42 -4.04 5.83
CA ASP A 51 15.62 -3.24 6.11
C ASP A 51 15.41 -1.73 5.93
N GLY A 52 14.19 -1.31 5.59
CA GLY A 52 13.85 0.11 5.47
C GLY A 52 13.97 0.70 4.07
N ARG A 53 14.50 -0.04 3.11
CA ARG A 53 14.60 0.46 1.74
C ARG A 53 13.21 0.54 1.09
N PRO A 54 12.97 1.55 0.25
CA PRO A 54 11.69 1.63 -0.45
C PRO A 54 11.44 0.40 -1.31
N ALA A 55 10.23 -0.13 -1.25
CA ALA A 55 9.84 -1.29 -2.05
C ALA A 55 9.08 -0.81 -3.29
N PRO A 56 9.29 -1.46 -4.44
CA PRO A 56 8.59 -1.08 -5.67
C PRO A 56 7.17 -1.66 -5.75
N PHE A 57 6.75 -2.39 -4.74
CA PHE A 57 5.42 -2.98 -4.66
C PHE A 57 4.97 -2.95 -3.20
N HIS A 58 3.71 -3.29 -2.95
CA HIS A 58 3.17 -3.24 -1.59
C HIS A 58 3.71 -4.37 -0.73
N LEU A 59 4.37 -4.00 0.37
CA LEU A 59 4.87 -4.92 1.40
C LEU A 59 4.46 -4.40 2.76
N LEU A 60 4.01 -5.29 3.62
CA LEU A 60 3.68 -4.95 5.00
C LEU A 60 4.90 -4.97 5.91
N ASP A 61 5.97 -5.65 5.50
CA ASP A 61 7.12 -5.98 6.36
C ASP A 61 7.81 -4.76 6.97
N GLY A 62 7.83 -3.63 6.28
CA GLY A 62 8.51 -2.43 6.74
C GLY A 62 7.65 -1.47 7.54
N LEU A 63 6.42 -1.84 7.85
CA LEU A 63 5.53 -0.99 8.63
C LEU A 63 5.93 -0.97 10.11
N PRO A 64 5.76 0.17 10.80
CA PRO A 64 6.08 0.24 12.22
C PRO A 64 5.07 -0.55 13.06
N ASN A 65 5.49 -0.95 14.25
CA ASN A 65 4.65 -1.74 15.16
C ASN A 65 3.34 -1.04 15.50
N ASP A 66 3.31 0.28 15.45
CA ASP A 66 2.12 1.07 15.78
C ASP A 66 0.92 0.69 14.92
N VAL A 67 1.14 0.23 13.70
CA VAL A 67 0.05 -0.12 12.79
C VAL A 67 -0.07 -1.63 12.55
N VAL A 68 0.79 -2.43 13.19
CA VAL A 68 0.77 -3.88 13.04
C VAL A 68 -0.24 -4.51 13.99
N ALA A 69 -1.13 -5.36 13.48
CA ALA A 69 -2.08 -6.10 14.29
C ALA A 69 -1.54 -7.48 14.67
N THR A 70 -1.02 -8.21 13.69
CA THR A 70 -0.48 -9.56 13.93
C THR A 70 0.79 -9.79 13.12
N ARG A 71 1.65 -10.66 13.66
CA ARG A 71 2.87 -11.11 12.99
C ARG A 71 2.90 -12.62 12.94
N THR A 72 3.60 -13.16 11.96
CA THR A 72 3.86 -14.61 11.89
C THR A 72 4.90 -14.99 12.93
N ALA A 73 5.10 -16.30 13.12
CA ALA A 73 6.12 -16.82 14.02
C ALA A 73 7.53 -16.35 13.63
N SER A 74 7.76 -16.09 12.35
CA SER A 74 9.05 -15.61 11.85
C SER A 74 9.22 -14.10 11.96
N GLY A 75 8.20 -13.39 12.48
CA GLY A 75 8.27 -11.95 12.68
C GLY A 75 7.76 -11.11 11.51
N ARG A 76 7.31 -11.72 10.44
CA ARG A 76 6.76 -10.99 9.30
C ARG A 76 5.37 -10.45 9.65
N VAL A 77 5.03 -9.30 9.09
CA VAL A 77 3.70 -8.70 9.32
C VAL A 77 2.66 -9.48 8.52
N GLU A 78 1.67 -10.01 9.22
CA GLU A 78 0.58 -10.76 8.63
C GLU A 78 -0.64 -9.88 8.37
N ALA A 79 -0.94 -8.98 9.31
CA ALA A 79 -2.08 -8.08 9.21
C ALA A 79 -1.77 -6.77 9.93
N VAL A 80 -2.42 -5.70 9.48
CA VAL A 80 -2.30 -4.37 10.09
C VAL A 80 -3.62 -3.99 10.74
N LYS A 81 -3.58 -2.95 11.58
CA LYS A 81 -4.75 -2.51 12.34
C LYS A 81 -5.88 -2.03 11.42
N PRO A 82 -7.14 -2.06 11.90
CA PRO A 82 -8.27 -1.54 11.12
C PRO A 82 -8.03 -0.07 10.76
N GLY A 83 -8.46 0.31 9.58
CA GLY A 83 -8.30 1.68 9.11
C GLY A 83 -7.06 1.92 8.29
N VAL A 84 -6.12 0.96 8.24
CA VAL A 84 -4.97 1.07 7.36
C VAL A 84 -5.35 0.54 5.98
N ILE A 85 -5.16 1.38 4.97
CA ILE A 85 -5.47 1.00 3.59
C ILE A 85 -4.23 1.12 2.72
N SER A 86 -4.21 0.38 1.62
CA SER A 86 -3.12 0.44 0.65
C SER A 86 -3.44 1.46 -0.43
N GLY A 87 -2.41 2.05 -0.99
CA GLY A 87 -2.54 3.01 -2.08
C GLY A 87 -1.19 3.46 -2.56
N PHE A 88 -1.10 4.71 -2.99
CA PHE A 88 0.12 5.24 -3.59
C PHE A 88 0.34 6.67 -3.15
N VAL A 89 1.61 7.10 -3.18
CA VAL A 89 1.99 8.48 -2.91
C VAL A 89 2.56 9.09 -4.19
N LEU A 90 2.09 10.27 -4.53
CA LEU A 90 2.64 11.08 -5.63
C LEU A 90 2.78 12.51 -5.10
N ASP A 91 3.99 13.05 -5.17
CA ASP A 91 4.28 14.43 -4.74
C ASP A 91 3.82 14.71 -3.32
N GLY A 92 3.97 13.72 -2.43
CA GLY A 92 3.63 13.89 -1.02
C GLY A 92 2.16 13.68 -0.69
N GLU A 93 1.32 13.38 -1.68
CA GLU A 93 -0.11 13.13 -1.46
C GLU A 93 -0.43 11.65 -1.63
N PHE A 94 -1.33 11.16 -0.77
CA PHE A 94 -1.78 9.78 -0.84
C PHE A 94 -2.99 9.65 -1.77
N TYR A 95 -2.98 8.61 -2.59
CA TYR A 95 -4.08 8.26 -3.48
C TYR A 95 -4.47 6.81 -3.22
N THR A 96 -5.78 6.53 -3.17
CA THR A 96 -6.24 5.15 -3.15
C THR A 96 -5.92 4.50 -4.50
N ARG A 97 -6.05 3.16 -4.57
CA ARG A 97 -5.79 2.47 -5.84
C ARG A 97 -6.73 2.99 -6.95
N ASP A 98 -8.00 3.23 -6.64
CA ASP A 98 -8.94 3.78 -7.61
C ASP A 98 -8.54 5.18 -8.05
N GLU A 99 -8.16 6.01 -7.11
CA GLU A 99 -7.73 7.38 -7.42
C GLU A 99 -6.47 7.39 -8.26
N ALA A 100 -5.52 6.52 -7.92
CA ALA A 100 -4.28 6.41 -8.67
C ALA A 100 -4.54 5.91 -10.10
N ALA A 101 -5.40 4.92 -10.25
CA ALA A 101 -5.76 4.39 -11.56
C ALA A 101 -6.38 5.46 -12.45
N ARG A 102 -7.30 6.26 -11.88
CA ARG A 102 -7.91 7.36 -12.63
C ARG A 102 -6.90 8.43 -13.01
N ARG A 103 -5.97 8.73 -12.11
CA ARG A 103 -4.94 9.72 -12.36
C ARG A 103 -3.99 9.27 -13.47
N VAL A 104 -3.57 8.02 -13.43
CA VAL A 104 -2.70 7.46 -14.47
C VAL A 104 -3.42 7.49 -15.83
N ALA A 105 -4.69 7.16 -15.85
CA ALA A 105 -5.48 7.20 -17.08
C ALA A 105 -5.52 8.61 -17.67
N LYS A 106 -5.58 9.65 -16.84
CA LYS A 106 -5.57 11.04 -17.29
C LYS A 106 -4.21 11.51 -17.78
N MET A 107 -3.14 10.86 -17.32
CA MET A 107 -1.78 11.20 -17.73
C MET A 107 -1.43 10.66 -19.11
N HIS A 108 -2.20 9.73 -19.60
CA HIS A 108 -2.04 9.11 -20.89
C HIS A 108 -3.16 9.55 -21.84
#